data_c3d7f63225ae0e387636448c649f650b
#
_entry.id   c3d7f63225ae0e387636448c649f650b
#
_cell.length_a   1.000
_cell.length_b   1.000
_cell.length_c   1.000
_cell.angle_alpha   90.00
_cell.angle_beta   90.00
_cell.angle_gamma   90.00
#
_symmetry.space_group_name_H-M   'P 1'
#
loop_
_entity.id
_entity.type
_entity.pdbx_description
1 polymer ?
#
loop_
_entity_poly.entity_id
_entity_poly.type
_entity_poly.pdbx_seq_one_letter_code
_entity_poly.pdbx_strand_id
1 'polypeptide(L)'
;MAKAPARAKSEPPKVNRERPDEPEPYKASKEELLELYKQMLLIRRFEEKAGQLYGLGFIGGFCHLYIGQEAVAVGLQSALDGEKDSVITGYRDHGHMLAYGIDPKLIMAELTGRAAGISKGKGGSMP
;
A
#
# COMPACT_ATOMS: atom_id res chain seq x y z
N MET A 1 -7.94 -8.98 55.43
CA MET A 1 -7.72 -8.51 54.03
C MET A 1 -8.99 -8.73 53.26
N ALA A 2 -9.72 -7.66 52.94
CA ALA A 2 -10.99 -7.73 52.19
C ALA A 2 -10.69 -7.83 50.69
N LYS A 3 -11.31 -8.84 50.03
CA LYS A 3 -11.17 -9.12 48.61
C LYS A 3 -11.97 -8.07 47.80
N ALA A 4 -11.32 -7.35 46.93
CA ALA A 4 -11.98 -6.36 46.08
C ALA A 4 -13.03 -6.99 45.16
N PRO A 5 -14.19 -6.37 44.94
CA PRO A 5 -15.24 -6.94 44.09
C PRO A 5 -14.79 -6.99 42.63
N ALA A 6 -15.07 -8.12 41.97
CA ALA A 6 -14.76 -8.33 40.56
C ALA A 6 -15.55 -7.33 39.70
N ARG A 7 -14.82 -6.58 38.87
CA ARG A 7 -15.39 -5.62 37.92
C ARG A 7 -16.18 -6.40 36.85
N ALA A 8 -17.47 -6.16 36.78
CA ALA A 8 -18.33 -6.73 35.72
C ALA A 8 -17.79 -6.33 34.35
N LYS A 9 -17.57 -7.34 33.49
CA LYS A 9 -17.22 -7.10 32.08
C LYS A 9 -18.47 -6.58 31.37
N SER A 10 -18.53 -5.28 31.10
CA SER A 10 -19.56 -4.73 30.21
C SER A 10 -19.29 -5.24 28.79
N GLU A 11 -20.29 -5.83 28.15
CA GLU A 11 -20.21 -6.14 26.72
C GLU A 11 -19.95 -4.85 25.94
N PRO A 12 -19.09 -4.88 24.90
CA PRO A 12 -18.89 -3.73 24.05
C PRO A 12 -20.22 -3.37 23.35
N PRO A 13 -20.50 -2.08 23.11
CA PRO A 13 -21.72 -1.66 22.44
C PRO A 13 -21.82 -2.35 21.07
N LYS A 14 -22.98 -2.94 20.76
CA LYS A 14 -23.28 -3.48 19.43
C LYS A 14 -23.36 -2.30 18.46
N VAL A 15 -22.29 -2.09 17.69
CA VAL A 15 -22.30 -1.12 16.61
C VAL A 15 -23.20 -1.68 15.51
N ASN A 16 -24.33 -1.04 15.26
CA ASN A 16 -25.14 -1.34 14.10
C ASN A 16 -24.34 -1.00 12.84
N ARG A 17 -23.90 -2.04 12.09
CA ARG A 17 -23.07 -1.90 10.90
C ARG A 17 -23.87 -1.84 9.61
N GLU A 18 -25.19 -1.75 9.69
CA GLU A 18 -26.00 -1.51 8.51
C GLU A 18 -25.72 -0.11 7.98
N ARG A 19 -24.98 -0.04 6.89
CA ARG A 19 -24.78 1.19 6.11
C ARG A 19 -25.91 1.23 5.07
N PRO A 20 -26.88 2.14 5.20
CA PRO A 20 -28.05 2.17 4.31
C PRO A 20 -27.71 2.45 2.83
N ASP A 21 -26.48 2.87 2.53
CA ASP A 21 -26.01 3.26 1.19
C ASP A 21 -24.72 2.51 0.79
N GLU A 22 -24.59 1.24 1.19
CA GLU A 22 -23.43 0.47 0.74
C GLU A 22 -23.56 0.22 -0.78
N PRO A 23 -22.57 0.67 -1.59
CA PRO A 23 -22.66 0.49 -3.04
C PRO A 23 -22.68 -0.99 -3.39
N GLU A 24 -23.42 -1.34 -4.46
CA GLU A 24 -23.45 -2.70 -4.98
C GLU A 24 -22.03 -3.24 -5.17
N PRO A 25 -21.75 -4.49 -4.79
CA PRO A 25 -20.44 -5.09 -4.94
C PRO A 25 -20.02 -5.08 -6.42
N TYR A 26 -18.81 -4.63 -6.69
CA TYR A 26 -18.23 -4.65 -8.04
C TYR A 26 -18.17 -6.10 -8.57
N LYS A 27 -18.75 -6.34 -9.74
CA LYS A 27 -18.80 -7.66 -10.37
C LYS A 27 -17.63 -7.80 -11.34
N ALA A 28 -16.50 -8.30 -10.85
CA ALA A 28 -15.32 -8.57 -11.66
C ALA A 28 -15.32 -10.00 -12.23
N SER A 29 -14.71 -10.19 -13.40
CA SER A 29 -14.38 -11.51 -13.93
C SER A 29 -13.28 -12.18 -13.09
N LYS A 30 -13.13 -13.49 -13.23
CA LYS A 30 -12.06 -14.22 -12.56
C LYS A 30 -10.67 -13.75 -13.01
N GLU A 31 -10.52 -13.46 -14.28
CA GLU A 31 -9.29 -12.99 -14.90
C GLU A 31 -8.90 -11.63 -14.34
N GLU A 32 -9.84 -10.73 -14.21
CA GLU A 32 -9.66 -9.41 -13.62
C GLU A 32 -9.27 -9.50 -12.14
N LEU A 33 -9.96 -10.32 -11.36
CA LEU A 33 -9.62 -10.54 -9.95
C LEU A 33 -8.21 -11.12 -9.77
N LEU A 34 -7.79 -12.01 -10.67
CA LEU A 34 -6.43 -12.56 -10.65
C LEU A 34 -5.38 -11.50 -10.99
N GLU A 35 -5.67 -10.59 -11.90
CA GLU A 35 -4.75 -9.51 -12.26
C GLU A 35 -4.62 -8.50 -11.10
N LEU A 36 -5.74 -8.08 -10.51
CA LEU A 36 -5.72 -7.23 -9.32
C LEU A 36 -4.95 -7.88 -8.16
N TYR A 37 -5.14 -9.19 -7.96
CA TYR A 37 -4.38 -9.94 -6.95
C TYR A 37 -2.89 -9.97 -7.22
N LYS A 38 -2.47 -10.19 -8.48
CA LYS A 38 -1.05 -10.18 -8.85
C LYS A 38 -0.40 -8.82 -8.58
N GLN A 39 -1.10 -7.74 -8.90
CA GLN A 39 -0.62 -6.38 -8.64
C GLN A 39 -0.46 -6.12 -7.13
N MET A 40 -1.45 -6.50 -6.33
CA MET A 40 -1.34 -6.41 -4.86
C MET A 40 -0.18 -7.25 -4.31
N LEU A 41 0.01 -8.46 -4.86
CA LEU A 41 1.10 -9.33 -4.44
C LEU A 41 2.48 -8.75 -4.83
N LEU A 42 2.59 -8.14 -6.01
CA LEU A 42 3.81 -7.45 -6.44
C LEU A 42 4.18 -6.33 -5.46
N ILE A 43 3.21 -5.47 -5.12
CA ILE A 43 3.41 -4.39 -4.15
C ILE A 43 3.87 -4.97 -2.81
N ARG A 44 3.18 -5.99 -2.28
CA ARG A 44 3.54 -6.64 -1.03
C ARG A 44 4.99 -7.16 -1.04
N ARG A 45 5.38 -7.89 -2.07
CA ARG A 45 6.73 -8.47 -2.19
C ARG A 45 7.80 -7.41 -2.36
N PHE A 46 7.50 -6.36 -3.11
CA PHE A 46 8.39 -5.22 -3.23
C PHE A 46 8.63 -4.54 -1.88
N GLU A 47 7.57 -4.24 -1.14
CA GLU A 47 7.66 -3.55 0.14
C GLU A 47 8.33 -4.40 1.23
N GLU A 48 8.09 -5.71 1.25
CA GLU A 48 8.82 -6.64 2.12
C GLU A 48 10.32 -6.58 1.83
N LYS A 49 10.70 -6.50 0.56
CA LYS A 49 12.11 -6.37 0.14
C LYS A 49 12.69 -5.01 0.48
N ALA A 50 11.93 -3.93 0.27
CA ALA A 50 12.32 -2.59 0.67
C ALA A 50 12.56 -2.51 2.19
N GLY A 51 11.67 -3.10 3.00
CA GLY A 51 11.83 -3.17 4.45
C GLY A 51 13.10 -3.93 4.88
N GLN A 52 13.44 -5.03 4.19
CA GLN A 52 14.69 -5.75 4.43
C GLN A 52 15.91 -4.88 4.12
N LEU A 53 15.91 -4.20 2.97
CA LEU A 53 17.02 -3.34 2.57
C LEU A 53 17.15 -2.12 3.47
N TYR A 54 16.04 -1.58 3.95
CA TYR A 54 16.03 -0.53 4.97
C TYR A 54 16.69 -0.99 6.28
N GLY A 55 16.31 -2.17 6.77
CA GLY A 55 16.92 -2.76 7.96
C GLY A 55 18.43 -3.04 7.82
N LEU A 56 18.92 -3.25 6.59
CA LEU A 56 20.34 -3.43 6.26
C LEU A 56 21.08 -2.09 6.02
N GLY A 57 20.38 -0.95 6.08
CA GLY A 57 20.98 0.37 5.90
C GLY A 57 21.21 0.78 4.44
N PHE A 58 20.65 0.06 3.45
CA PHE A 58 20.77 0.42 2.04
C PHE A 58 19.81 1.53 1.61
N ILE A 59 18.77 1.78 2.38
CA ILE A 59 17.80 2.86 2.16
C ILE A 59 17.96 3.87 3.29
N GLY A 60 18.31 5.11 2.93
CA GLY A 60 18.48 6.19 3.88
C GLY A 60 17.17 6.92 4.22
N GLY A 61 17.18 7.68 5.31
CA GLY A 61 16.00 8.44 5.74
C GLY A 61 14.89 7.56 6.31
N PHE A 62 13.65 8.03 6.21
CA PHE A 62 12.47 7.26 6.59
C PHE A 62 11.93 6.49 5.39
N CYS A 63 11.70 5.18 5.54
CA CYS A 63 11.06 4.35 4.54
C CYS A 63 9.66 3.96 5.01
N HIS A 64 8.64 4.59 4.45
CA HIS A 64 7.25 4.33 4.77
C HIS A 64 6.67 3.28 3.84
N LEU A 65 6.59 2.05 4.33
CA LEU A 65 6.11 0.91 3.55
C LEU A 65 4.61 1.01 3.26
N TYR A 66 4.20 0.53 2.11
CA TYR A 66 2.80 0.46 1.65
C TYR A 66 2.07 -0.81 2.12
N ILE A 67 2.71 -1.62 2.95
CA ILE A 67 2.18 -2.90 3.45
C ILE A 67 0.83 -2.67 4.15
N GLY A 68 -0.17 -3.44 3.75
CA GLY A 68 -1.54 -3.37 4.27
C GLY A 68 -2.47 -2.43 3.51
N GLN A 69 -1.97 -1.70 2.53
CA GLN A 69 -2.74 -0.73 1.72
C GLN A 69 -2.74 -1.07 0.22
N GLU A 70 -2.30 -2.26 -0.16
CA GLU A 70 -2.13 -2.67 -1.56
C GLU A 70 -3.43 -2.55 -2.36
N ALA A 71 -4.55 -2.95 -1.74
CA ALA A 71 -5.86 -2.86 -2.37
C ALA A 71 -6.30 -1.41 -2.64
N VAL A 72 -5.82 -0.44 -1.86
CA VAL A 72 -6.13 0.98 -2.07
C VAL A 72 -5.45 1.47 -3.36
N ALA A 73 -4.14 1.21 -3.51
CA ALA A 73 -3.40 1.63 -4.71
C ALA A 73 -3.95 0.96 -5.98
N VAL A 74 -4.14 -0.36 -5.93
CA VAL A 74 -4.61 -1.14 -7.07
C VAL A 74 -6.05 -0.79 -7.43
N GLY A 75 -6.94 -0.64 -6.45
CA GLY A 75 -8.32 -0.25 -6.67
C GLY A 75 -8.45 1.17 -7.24
N LEU A 76 -7.67 2.13 -6.72
CA LEU A 76 -7.62 3.48 -7.28
C LEU A 76 -7.14 3.44 -8.74
N GLN A 77 -6.03 2.76 -8.99
CA GLN A 77 -5.46 2.65 -10.34
C GLN A 77 -6.41 2.00 -11.34
N SER A 78 -7.15 0.96 -10.93
CA SER A 78 -8.11 0.29 -11.81
C SER A 78 -9.31 1.16 -12.21
N ALA A 79 -9.59 2.23 -11.46
CA ALA A 79 -10.67 3.18 -11.73
C ALA A 79 -10.22 4.37 -12.57
N LEU A 80 -8.93 4.54 -12.83
CA LEU A 80 -8.37 5.67 -13.57
C LEU A 80 -8.15 5.32 -15.05
N ASP A 81 -8.35 6.34 -15.89
CA ASP A 81 -7.97 6.31 -17.31
C ASP A 81 -6.52 6.80 -17.44
N GLY A 82 -5.58 5.89 -17.62
CA GLY A 82 -4.15 6.18 -17.66
C GLY A 82 -3.71 7.16 -18.76
N GLU A 83 -4.56 7.44 -19.76
CA GLU A 83 -4.29 8.43 -20.81
C GLU A 83 -4.78 9.84 -20.42
N LYS A 84 -5.79 9.94 -19.54
CA LYS A 84 -6.43 11.22 -19.21
C LYS A 84 -6.19 11.66 -17.77
N ASP A 85 -6.03 10.68 -16.89
CA ASP A 85 -5.92 10.95 -15.46
C ASP A 85 -4.46 11.03 -15.02
N SER A 86 -4.19 11.93 -14.08
CA SER A 86 -2.88 12.05 -13.43
C SER A 86 -3.04 11.86 -11.94
N VAL A 87 -2.08 11.15 -11.32
CA VAL A 87 -2.05 10.94 -9.88
C VAL A 87 -0.90 11.73 -9.28
N ILE A 88 -1.21 12.50 -8.24
CA ILE A 88 -0.22 13.18 -7.41
C ILE A 88 -0.33 12.58 -6.03
N THR A 89 0.79 12.08 -5.50
CA THR A 89 0.88 11.52 -4.15
C THR A 89 1.99 12.22 -3.39
N GLY A 90 2.05 12.06 -2.08
CA GLY A 90 3.06 12.70 -1.24
C GLY A 90 3.55 11.78 -0.13
N TYR A 91 3.15 10.50 -0.14
CA TYR A 91 3.45 9.59 0.95
C TYR A 91 3.21 8.14 0.58
N ARG A 92 4.18 7.26 0.86
CA ARG A 92 4.15 5.84 0.49
C ARG A 92 3.99 5.62 -1.02
N ASP A 93 4.71 6.38 -1.81
CA ASP A 93 4.52 6.47 -3.26
C ASP A 93 4.86 5.19 -4.01
N HIS A 94 5.68 4.30 -3.43
CA HIS A 94 6.07 3.03 -4.05
C HIS A 94 4.87 2.20 -4.49
N GLY A 95 3.83 2.10 -3.65
CA GLY A 95 2.61 1.35 -3.97
C GLY A 95 1.89 1.91 -5.19
N HIS A 96 1.77 3.24 -5.28
CA HIS A 96 1.17 3.90 -6.42
C HIS A 96 2.02 3.74 -7.68
N MET A 97 3.34 3.91 -7.59
CA MET A 97 4.26 3.74 -8.73
C MET A 97 4.20 2.32 -9.30
N LEU A 98 4.15 1.30 -8.43
CA LEU A 98 4.00 -0.10 -8.82
C LEU A 98 2.64 -0.38 -9.46
N ALA A 99 1.54 0.16 -8.89
CA ALA A 99 0.21 0.05 -9.47
C ALA A 99 0.12 0.71 -10.85
N TYR A 100 0.86 1.80 -11.08
CA TYR A 100 1.01 2.46 -12.38
C TYR A 100 1.87 1.68 -13.39
N GLY A 101 2.44 0.55 -13.00
CA GLY A 101 3.24 -0.30 -13.87
C GLY A 101 4.68 0.14 -14.05
N ILE A 102 5.19 1.00 -13.18
CA ILE A 102 6.61 1.38 -13.21
C ILE A 102 7.45 0.17 -12.79
N ASP A 103 8.54 -0.09 -13.53
CA ASP A 103 9.43 -1.23 -13.27
C ASP A 103 9.93 -1.19 -11.81
N PRO A 104 9.68 -2.24 -11.02
CA PRO A 104 10.16 -2.35 -9.64
C PRO A 104 11.66 -2.11 -9.47
N LYS A 105 12.46 -2.44 -10.49
CA LYS A 105 13.92 -2.22 -10.46
C LYS A 105 14.26 -0.74 -10.41
N LEU A 106 13.53 0.09 -11.17
CA LEU A 106 13.75 1.53 -11.19
C LEU A 106 13.37 2.17 -9.86
N ILE A 107 12.25 1.72 -9.27
CA ILE A 107 11.81 2.19 -7.97
C ILE A 107 12.82 1.77 -6.89
N MET A 108 13.27 0.52 -6.89
CA MET A 108 14.27 0.05 -5.92
C MET A 108 15.61 0.76 -6.08
N ALA A 109 16.01 1.06 -7.31
CA ALA A 109 17.22 1.84 -7.58
C ALA A 109 17.11 3.27 -7.00
N GLU A 110 15.93 3.90 -7.13
CA GLU A 110 15.66 5.20 -6.54
C GLU A 110 15.75 5.17 -5.02
N LEU A 111 15.06 4.21 -4.38
CA LEU A 111 15.08 4.03 -2.93
C LEU A 111 16.49 3.85 -2.35
N THR A 112 17.36 3.18 -3.12
CA THR A 112 18.74 2.91 -2.72
C THR A 112 19.75 3.96 -3.20
N GLY A 113 19.28 5.10 -3.73
CA GLY A 113 20.10 6.22 -4.16
C GLY A 113 20.96 5.92 -5.39
N ARG A 114 20.52 5.04 -6.31
CA ARG A 114 21.27 4.64 -7.51
C ARG A 114 20.91 5.50 -8.71
N ALA A 115 21.88 5.78 -9.55
CA ALA A 115 21.72 6.56 -10.77
C ALA A 115 20.74 5.94 -11.78
N ALA A 116 20.44 4.65 -11.67
CA ALA A 116 19.42 3.96 -12.47
C ALA A 116 17.98 4.24 -12.01
N GLY A 117 17.79 4.91 -10.87
CA GLY A 117 16.49 5.30 -10.37
C GLY A 117 15.83 6.38 -11.22
N ILE A 118 14.52 6.56 -11.04
CA ILE A 118 13.67 7.46 -11.84
C ILE A 118 14.16 8.91 -11.77
N SER A 119 14.55 9.37 -10.57
CA SER A 119 15.16 10.68 -10.33
C SER A 119 16.68 10.61 -10.16
N LYS A 120 17.30 9.58 -10.73
CA LYS A 120 18.76 9.30 -10.63
C LYS A 120 19.23 9.15 -9.17
N GLY A 121 18.39 8.57 -8.33
CA GLY A 121 18.67 8.35 -6.91
C GLY A 121 18.59 9.61 -6.03
N LYS A 122 18.03 10.70 -6.53
CA LYS A 122 17.94 11.97 -5.79
C LYS A 122 16.69 12.08 -4.90
N GLY A 123 15.62 11.34 -5.23
CA GLY A 123 14.37 11.30 -4.44
C GLY A 123 14.51 10.42 -3.19
N GLY A 124 15.29 9.36 -3.25
CA GLY A 124 15.46 8.42 -2.15
C GLY A 124 14.16 7.66 -1.84
N SER A 125 13.81 7.55 -0.56
CA SER A 125 12.61 6.83 -0.10
C SER A 125 11.32 7.66 -0.16
N MET A 126 11.40 8.89 -0.59
CA MET A 126 10.27 9.82 -0.79
C MET A 126 10.47 10.56 -2.12
N PRO A 127 10.37 9.84 -3.26
CA PRO A 127 10.52 10.45 -4.58
C PRO A 127 9.31 11.31 -4.95
#